data_7273a8e0cf873ace88d366275b168e34
#
_entry.id   7273a8e0cf873ace88d366275b168e34
#
_cell.length_a   1.000
_cell.length_b   1.000
_cell.length_c   1.000
_cell.angle_alpha   90.00
_cell.angle_beta   90.00
_cell.angle_gamma   90.00
#
_symmetry.space_group_name_H-M   'P 1'
#
loop_
_entity.id
_entity.type
_entity.pdbx_description
1 polymer ?
#
loop_
_entity_poly.entity_id
_entity_poly.type
_entity_poly.pdbx_seq_one_letter_code
_entity_poly.pdbx_strand_id
1 'polypeptide(L)'
;MRILADENIPVVDAFFADQGSIRRLPGRAIDRAALAEVDVLLVRSVTEVSRAALAGSPVRFVGTCTIGTDHLDLDYFAEAGIAWSSAPGCNARGVVDYVLGCLLAMAEVRGADLAERTYGVVGAGQVGGRLVEVLRGLGWKVLVCDPPRQAREPDGEFVSLERLLAEADVISLHTPLNRDGEHPTRHLLDEPRLAALRPGTWLVNASRGAVVDNQALRRLLEGGADLEVALDVWEGEPQADPELAARCLIATPHIAGYSLEGKLRGTAQIYQAYCAWRGIAERVSLQDVLPETWLAGLQLNPGCDPAWALATLCRAVYDPRSDDAAFRRSLTGDSATRRAAFDALRKHYPPRREITGLRVATGGQAELLRVVRALGALGAQLV
;
A
#
# COMPACT_ATOMS: atom_id res chain seq x y z
N MET A 1 30.85 -6.85 -7.56
CA MET A 1 29.68 -7.45 -8.23
C MET A 1 29.12 -6.47 -9.25
N ARG A 2 28.46 -6.96 -10.30
CA ARG A 2 27.75 -6.14 -11.29
C ARG A 2 26.27 -6.11 -10.91
N ILE A 3 25.81 -4.95 -10.50
CA ILE A 3 24.46 -4.73 -9.98
C ILE A 3 23.65 -4.01 -11.05
N LEU A 4 22.49 -4.54 -11.41
CA LEU A 4 21.51 -3.83 -12.24
C LEU A 4 20.31 -3.46 -11.36
N ALA A 5 19.95 -2.18 -11.39
CA ALA A 5 18.81 -1.66 -10.62
C ALA A 5 17.80 -0.94 -11.52
N ASP A 6 16.51 -1.09 -11.20
CA ASP A 6 15.47 -0.19 -11.73
C ASP A 6 15.83 1.25 -11.36
N GLU A 7 15.85 2.15 -12.35
CA GLU A 7 16.25 3.55 -12.20
C GLU A 7 15.44 4.33 -11.14
N ASN A 8 14.23 3.85 -10.82
CA ASN A 8 13.32 4.47 -9.87
C ASN A 8 13.42 3.89 -8.45
N ILE A 9 14.38 3.01 -8.17
CA ILE A 9 14.68 2.59 -6.79
C ILE A 9 15.49 3.72 -6.14
N PRO A 10 14.99 4.34 -5.06
CA PRO A 10 15.70 5.45 -4.42
C PRO A 10 16.95 4.96 -3.66
N VAL A 11 17.90 5.84 -3.49
CA VAL A 11 19.10 5.70 -2.63
C VAL A 11 19.91 4.39 -2.83
N VAL A 12 19.83 3.78 -4.02
CA VAL A 12 20.61 2.56 -4.32
C VAL A 12 22.10 2.78 -4.11
N ASP A 13 22.63 3.94 -4.51
CA ASP A 13 24.07 4.23 -4.32
C ASP A 13 24.44 4.30 -2.84
N ALA A 14 23.60 4.89 -2.00
CA ALA A 14 23.87 4.97 -0.57
C ALA A 14 24.06 3.59 0.06
N PHE A 15 23.27 2.59 -0.38
CA PHE A 15 23.32 1.23 0.15
C PHE A 15 24.31 0.31 -0.57
N PHE A 16 24.46 0.43 -1.88
CA PHE A 16 25.13 -0.58 -2.70
C PHE A 16 26.41 -0.12 -3.40
N ALA A 17 26.82 1.17 -3.31
CA ALA A 17 28.03 1.65 -4.01
C ALA A 17 29.30 0.88 -3.64
N ASP A 18 29.45 0.49 -2.36
CA ASP A 18 30.58 -0.30 -1.88
C ASP A 18 30.50 -1.79 -2.25
N GLN A 19 29.37 -2.24 -2.84
CA GLN A 19 29.13 -3.63 -3.14
C GLN A 19 29.49 -4.01 -4.58
N GLY A 20 29.70 -3.04 -5.44
CA GLY A 20 30.09 -3.26 -6.85
C GLY A 20 29.69 -2.12 -7.78
N SER A 21 29.83 -2.37 -9.08
CA SER A 21 29.38 -1.42 -10.10
C SER A 21 27.86 -1.46 -10.26
N ILE A 22 27.22 -0.30 -10.23
CA ILE A 22 25.76 -0.16 -10.36
C ILE A 22 25.44 0.39 -11.74
N ARG A 23 24.62 -0.33 -12.50
CA ARG A 23 23.98 0.12 -13.73
C ARG A 23 22.47 0.31 -13.49
N ARG A 24 21.87 1.35 -14.06
CA ARG A 24 20.44 1.61 -13.95
C ARG A 24 19.77 1.54 -15.31
N LEU A 25 18.55 0.96 -15.33
CA LEU A 25 17.67 0.96 -16.49
C LEU A 25 16.22 1.22 -16.04
N PRO A 26 15.38 1.74 -16.94
CA PRO A 26 13.94 1.72 -16.73
C PRO A 26 13.47 0.28 -16.48
N GLY A 27 12.63 0.03 -15.46
CA GLY A 27 12.25 -1.32 -15.06
C GLY A 27 11.66 -2.17 -16.20
N ARG A 28 10.88 -1.55 -17.11
CA ARG A 28 10.33 -2.22 -18.30
C ARG A 28 11.37 -2.51 -19.41
N ALA A 29 12.56 -1.94 -19.33
CA ALA A 29 13.67 -2.19 -20.26
C ALA A 29 14.66 -3.25 -19.74
N ILE A 30 14.39 -3.84 -18.58
CA ILE A 30 15.21 -4.92 -18.03
C ILE A 30 14.75 -6.23 -18.67
N ASP A 31 15.48 -6.66 -19.68
CA ASP A 31 15.26 -7.87 -20.44
C ASP A 31 16.46 -8.83 -20.34
N ARG A 32 16.40 -9.94 -21.06
CA ARG A 32 17.46 -10.97 -21.09
C ARG A 32 18.82 -10.41 -21.51
N ALA A 33 18.84 -9.50 -22.50
CA ALA A 33 20.10 -8.90 -22.97
C ALA A 33 20.73 -8.01 -21.89
N ALA A 34 19.90 -7.27 -21.18
CA ALA A 34 20.34 -6.45 -20.06
C ALA A 34 20.92 -7.28 -18.90
N LEU A 35 20.55 -8.55 -18.76
CA LEU A 35 20.97 -9.42 -17.66
C LEU A 35 22.21 -10.28 -17.96
N ALA A 36 22.75 -10.23 -19.18
CA ALA A 36 23.83 -11.13 -19.63
C ALA A 36 25.11 -11.08 -18.73
N GLU A 37 25.35 -9.95 -18.07
CA GLU A 37 26.53 -9.76 -17.22
C GLU A 37 26.20 -9.30 -15.79
N VAL A 38 24.98 -9.57 -15.30
CA VAL A 38 24.47 -9.07 -14.03
C VAL A 38 24.57 -10.16 -12.95
N ASP A 39 25.21 -9.86 -11.82
CA ASP A 39 25.30 -10.76 -10.68
C ASP A 39 24.15 -10.56 -9.68
N VAL A 40 23.65 -9.31 -9.56
CA VAL A 40 22.60 -8.89 -8.62
C VAL A 40 21.59 -8.03 -9.36
N LEU A 41 20.32 -8.38 -9.26
CA LEU A 41 19.22 -7.66 -9.87
C LEU A 41 18.31 -7.04 -8.81
N LEU A 42 18.13 -5.70 -8.88
CA LEU A 42 17.25 -4.94 -7.99
C LEU A 42 16.09 -4.39 -8.80
N VAL A 43 14.86 -4.76 -8.45
CA VAL A 43 13.66 -4.43 -9.23
C VAL A 43 12.55 -3.79 -8.39
N ARG A 44 11.54 -3.35 -9.10
CA ARG A 44 10.22 -2.97 -8.59
C ARG A 44 9.15 -3.75 -9.34
N SER A 45 7.88 -3.61 -8.93
CA SER A 45 6.74 -4.34 -9.47
C SER A 45 6.45 -4.16 -10.98
N VAL A 46 7.15 -3.25 -11.65
CA VAL A 46 6.99 -3.01 -13.10
C VAL A 46 7.91 -3.87 -13.96
N THR A 47 8.85 -4.59 -13.36
CA THR A 47 9.82 -5.48 -14.03
C THR A 47 9.36 -6.92 -13.86
N GLU A 48 8.98 -7.59 -14.94
CA GLU A 48 8.69 -9.02 -14.91
C GLU A 48 10.00 -9.82 -14.90
N VAL A 49 10.22 -10.59 -13.83
CA VAL A 49 11.44 -11.38 -13.62
C VAL A 49 11.10 -12.86 -13.77
N SER A 50 10.97 -13.29 -15.00
CA SER A 50 10.58 -14.66 -15.38
C SER A 50 11.80 -15.52 -15.74
N ARG A 51 11.57 -16.83 -15.88
CA ARG A 51 12.52 -17.79 -16.46
C ARG A 51 13.06 -17.29 -17.82
N ALA A 52 12.19 -16.74 -18.67
CA ALA A 52 12.59 -16.25 -19.99
C ALA A 52 13.62 -15.11 -19.91
N ALA A 53 13.51 -14.24 -18.92
CA ALA A 53 14.46 -13.15 -18.69
C ALA A 53 15.77 -13.64 -18.06
N LEU A 54 15.71 -14.57 -17.11
CA LEU A 54 16.87 -14.96 -16.29
C LEU A 54 17.65 -16.18 -16.83
N ALA A 55 17.05 -17.03 -17.67
CA ALA A 55 17.71 -18.26 -18.11
C ALA A 55 19.04 -17.99 -18.83
N GLY A 56 20.11 -18.56 -18.28
CA GLY A 56 21.49 -18.39 -18.78
C GLY A 56 22.17 -17.09 -18.33
N SER A 57 21.54 -16.25 -17.51
CA SER A 57 22.19 -15.09 -16.86
C SER A 57 23.03 -15.53 -15.66
N PRO A 58 24.06 -14.77 -15.26
CA PRO A 58 24.84 -15.04 -14.07
C PRO A 58 24.18 -14.49 -12.78
N VAL A 59 22.91 -14.08 -12.81
CA VAL A 59 22.19 -13.52 -11.66
C VAL A 59 22.08 -14.54 -10.54
N ARG A 60 22.51 -14.18 -9.35
CA ARG A 60 22.49 -15.03 -8.14
C ARG A 60 21.61 -14.47 -7.02
N PHE A 61 21.27 -13.17 -7.08
CA PHE A 61 20.39 -12.54 -6.12
C PHE A 61 19.42 -11.58 -6.83
N VAL A 62 18.13 -11.70 -6.50
CA VAL A 62 17.08 -10.81 -6.96
C VAL A 62 16.44 -10.14 -5.75
N GLY A 63 16.47 -8.81 -5.69
CA GLY A 63 15.79 -8.01 -4.67
C GLY A 63 14.66 -7.18 -5.28
N THR A 64 13.41 -7.36 -4.79
CA THR A 64 12.33 -6.45 -5.17
C THR A 64 12.02 -5.48 -4.05
N CYS A 65 12.19 -4.17 -4.31
CA CYS A 65 11.91 -3.09 -3.35
C CYS A 65 10.40 -2.83 -3.18
N THR A 66 9.59 -3.90 -3.25
CA THR A 66 8.14 -3.90 -3.11
C THR A 66 7.67 -5.05 -2.20
N ILE A 67 6.45 -4.96 -1.69
CA ILE A 67 5.86 -6.02 -0.85
C ILE A 67 5.49 -7.24 -1.70
N GLY A 68 4.73 -7.00 -2.78
CA GLY A 68 4.21 -8.05 -3.65
C GLY A 68 5.31 -8.67 -4.53
N THR A 69 5.13 -9.94 -4.83
CA THR A 69 6.05 -10.76 -5.64
C THR A 69 5.39 -11.29 -6.92
N ASP A 70 4.23 -10.77 -7.29
CA ASP A 70 3.43 -11.22 -8.43
C ASP A 70 4.19 -11.17 -9.78
N HIS A 71 5.26 -10.38 -9.86
CA HIS A 71 6.14 -10.18 -11.01
C HIS A 71 7.40 -11.07 -10.99
N LEU A 72 7.55 -11.95 -10.00
CA LEU A 72 8.70 -12.84 -9.82
C LEU A 72 8.31 -14.31 -10.06
N ASP A 73 9.08 -15.02 -10.86
CA ASP A 73 8.94 -16.46 -11.08
C ASP A 73 9.69 -17.22 -9.96
N LEU A 74 9.06 -17.33 -8.79
CA LEU A 74 9.67 -17.91 -7.61
C LEU A 74 9.96 -19.41 -7.76
N ASP A 75 9.18 -20.13 -8.55
CA ASP A 75 9.41 -21.54 -8.86
C ASP A 75 10.72 -21.70 -9.63
N TYR A 76 10.94 -20.84 -10.62
CA TYR A 76 12.21 -20.81 -11.35
C TYR A 76 13.39 -20.41 -10.45
N PHE A 77 13.20 -19.46 -9.52
CA PHE A 77 14.27 -19.07 -8.60
C PHE A 77 14.71 -20.25 -7.72
N ALA A 78 13.76 -21.02 -7.23
CA ALA A 78 14.02 -22.22 -6.44
C ALA A 78 14.78 -23.28 -7.26
N GLU A 79 14.36 -23.53 -8.52
CA GLU A 79 15.01 -24.47 -9.45
C GLU A 79 16.43 -24.04 -9.81
N ALA A 80 16.64 -22.74 -10.09
CA ALA A 80 17.92 -22.20 -10.52
C ALA A 80 18.87 -21.85 -9.36
N GLY A 81 18.45 -22.01 -8.11
CA GLY A 81 19.24 -21.65 -6.93
C GLY A 81 19.48 -20.14 -6.77
N ILE A 82 18.57 -19.31 -7.30
CA ILE A 82 18.65 -17.85 -7.20
C ILE A 82 18.10 -17.42 -5.84
N ALA A 83 18.93 -16.79 -5.02
CA ALA A 83 18.49 -16.17 -3.79
C ALA A 83 17.64 -14.95 -4.09
N TRP A 84 16.60 -14.69 -3.29
CA TRP A 84 15.75 -13.53 -3.49
C TRP A 84 15.21 -12.96 -2.18
N SER A 85 14.77 -11.71 -2.23
CA SER A 85 14.04 -11.07 -1.14
C SER A 85 13.04 -10.06 -1.70
N SER A 86 11.91 -9.94 -1.01
CA SER A 86 10.99 -8.81 -1.14
C SER A 86 11.14 -7.87 0.06
N ALA A 87 10.37 -6.79 0.09
CA ALA A 87 10.39 -5.81 1.16
C ALA A 87 9.05 -5.80 1.94
N PRO A 88 8.75 -6.86 2.73
CA PRO A 88 7.46 -6.99 3.40
C PRO A 88 7.21 -5.84 4.38
N GLY A 89 6.02 -5.24 4.30
CA GLY A 89 5.61 -4.14 5.18
C GLY A 89 6.29 -2.80 4.93
N CYS A 90 7.20 -2.68 3.95
CA CYS A 90 7.96 -1.45 3.73
C CYS A 90 7.07 -0.22 3.55
N ASN A 91 5.96 -0.35 2.84
CA ASN A 91 5.02 0.74 2.55
C ASN A 91 3.68 0.62 3.30
N ALA A 92 3.56 -0.32 4.24
CA ALA A 92 2.30 -0.59 4.93
C ALA A 92 1.74 0.65 5.63
N ARG A 93 2.60 1.49 6.21
CA ARG A 93 2.17 2.73 6.85
C ARG A 93 1.57 3.71 5.85
N GLY A 94 2.20 3.89 4.70
CA GLY A 94 1.67 4.75 3.63
C GLY A 94 0.27 4.32 3.17
N VAL A 95 0.00 3.00 3.09
CA VAL A 95 -1.34 2.49 2.76
C VAL A 95 -2.34 2.79 3.88
N VAL A 96 -1.94 2.64 5.15
CA VAL A 96 -2.82 3.00 6.30
C VAL A 96 -3.17 4.49 6.28
N ASP A 97 -2.19 5.36 6.02
CA ASP A 97 -2.43 6.81 5.90
C ASP A 97 -3.39 7.13 4.73
N TYR A 98 -3.26 6.39 3.61
CA TYR A 98 -4.19 6.49 2.47
C TYR A 98 -5.62 6.10 2.88
N VAL A 99 -5.78 4.94 3.54
CA VAL A 99 -7.10 4.47 3.98
C VAL A 99 -7.74 5.46 4.94
N LEU A 100 -7.01 5.96 5.94
CA LEU A 100 -7.52 6.99 6.85
C LEU A 100 -7.95 8.27 6.11
N GLY A 101 -7.17 8.71 5.13
CA GLY A 101 -7.54 9.84 4.28
C GLY A 101 -8.82 9.60 3.48
N CYS A 102 -9.02 8.39 2.93
CA CYS A 102 -10.26 8.01 2.26
C CYS A 102 -11.45 8.01 3.22
N LEU A 103 -11.30 7.44 4.43
CA LEU A 103 -12.35 7.41 5.44
C LEU A 103 -12.77 8.83 5.86
N LEU A 104 -11.80 9.73 6.03
CA LEU A 104 -12.08 11.14 6.32
C LEU A 104 -12.83 11.84 5.19
N ALA A 105 -12.49 11.57 3.93
CA ALA A 105 -13.18 12.12 2.77
C ALA A 105 -14.62 11.59 2.68
N MET A 106 -14.83 10.30 2.90
CA MET A 106 -16.16 9.66 2.94
C MET A 106 -17.01 10.22 4.08
N ALA A 107 -16.43 10.39 5.28
CA ALA A 107 -17.13 10.95 6.43
C ALA A 107 -17.62 12.39 6.18
N GLU A 108 -16.79 13.22 5.55
CA GLU A 108 -17.19 14.59 5.16
C GLU A 108 -18.37 14.61 4.20
N VAL A 109 -18.32 13.78 3.14
CA VAL A 109 -19.40 13.74 2.13
C VAL A 109 -20.70 13.22 2.73
N ARG A 110 -20.63 12.24 3.63
CA ARG A 110 -21.80 11.62 4.27
C ARG A 110 -22.26 12.30 5.55
N GLY A 111 -21.51 13.26 6.08
CA GLY A 111 -21.78 13.84 7.40
C GLY A 111 -21.78 12.80 8.51
N ALA A 112 -20.88 11.81 8.43
CA ALA A 112 -20.89 10.64 9.31
C ALA A 112 -19.81 10.73 10.39
N ASP A 113 -20.10 10.24 11.60
CA ASP A 113 -19.11 10.05 12.64
C ASP A 113 -18.35 8.72 12.41
N LEU A 114 -17.05 8.81 12.26
CA LEU A 114 -16.17 7.65 12.08
C LEU A 114 -16.16 6.73 13.30
N ALA A 115 -16.34 7.26 14.51
CA ALA A 115 -16.33 6.47 15.74
C ALA A 115 -17.56 5.56 15.90
N GLU A 116 -18.66 5.89 15.24
CA GLU A 116 -19.91 5.11 15.30
C GLU A 116 -19.96 3.97 14.29
N ARG A 117 -18.97 3.88 13.38
CA ARG A 117 -18.94 2.88 12.33
C ARG A 117 -18.28 1.57 12.77
N THR A 118 -18.76 0.44 12.19
CA THR A 118 -18.11 -0.87 12.30
C THR A 118 -17.20 -1.09 11.09
N TYR A 119 -15.92 -1.33 11.33
CA TYR A 119 -14.90 -1.51 10.30
C TYR A 119 -14.63 -2.99 10.05
N GLY A 120 -14.77 -3.43 8.82
CA GLY A 120 -14.39 -4.77 8.34
C GLY A 120 -13.04 -4.70 7.63
N VAL A 121 -12.04 -5.40 8.15
CA VAL A 121 -10.72 -5.53 7.53
C VAL A 121 -10.56 -6.93 6.98
N VAL A 122 -10.44 -7.05 5.66
CA VAL A 122 -10.25 -8.32 4.95
C VAL A 122 -8.78 -8.48 4.57
N GLY A 123 -8.12 -9.47 5.15
CA GLY A 123 -6.67 -9.64 5.11
C GLY A 123 -5.98 -8.83 6.22
N ALA A 124 -5.42 -9.51 7.22
CA ALA A 124 -4.74 -8.91 8.38
C ALA A 124 -3.24 -9.17 8.37
N GLY A 125 -2.63 -9.06 7.17
CA GLY A 125 -1.18 -9.14 6.98
C GLY A 125 -0.47 -7.85 7.40
N GLN A 126 0.62 -7.48 6.70
CA GLN A 126 1.45 -6.30 7.02
C GLN A 126 0.66 -4.99 7.00
N VAL A 127 -0.25 -4.82 6.05
CA VAL A 127 -1.08 -3.61 5.92
C VAL A 127 -2.32 -3.69 6.80
N GLY A 128 -3.16 -4.70 6.57
CA GLY A 128 -4.44 -4.82 7.29
C GLY A 128 -4.26 -5.00 8.79
N GLY A 129 -3.25 -5.75 9.25
CA GLY A 129 -2.92 -5.85 10.67
C GLY A 129 -2.61 -4.50 11.30
N ARG A 130 -1.79 -3.67 10.62
CA ARG A 130 -1.48 -2.31 11.09
C ARG A 130 -2.71 -1.38 11.05
N LEU A 131 -3.59 -1.53 10.06
CA LEU A 131 -4.85 -0.79 10.05
C LEU A 131 -5.73 -1.18 11.23
N VAL A 132 -5.86 -2.49 11.53
CA VAL A 132 -6.59 -2.98 12.72
C VAL A 132 -6.04 -2.38 14.00
N GLU A 133 -4.72 -2.34 14.17
CA GLU A 133 -4.07 -1.72 15.34
C GLU A 133 -4.46 -0.24 15.48
N VAL A 134 -4.42 0.52 14.38
CA VAL A 134 -4.78 1.94 14.38
C VAL A 134 -6.25 2.14 14.73
N LEU A 135 -7.17 1.42 14.07
CA LEU A 135 -8.61 1.55 14.29
C LEU A 135 -9.00 1.15 15.73
N ARG A 136 -8.46 0.04 16.23
CA ARG A 136 -8.67 -0.38 17.64
C ARG A 136 -8.04 0.61 18.63
N GLY A 137 -6.87 1.16 18.30
CA GLY A 137 -6.23 2.21 19.12
C GLY A 137 -7.08 3.48 19.22
N LEU A 138 -7.83 3.83 18.18
CA LEU A 138 -8.83 4.91 18.19
C LEU A 138 -10.09 4.55 19.00
N GLY A 139 -10.25 3.28 19.38
CA GLY A 139 -11.42 2.78 20.11
C GLY A 139 -12.57 2.39 19.18
N TRP A 140 -12.32 2.22 17.88
CA TRP A 140 -13.36 1.89 16.91
C TRP A 140 -13.63 0.38 16.87
N LYS A 141 -14.85 -0.01 16.50
CA LYS A 141 -15.26 -1.41 16.38
C LYS A 141 -14.70 -2.02 15.10
N VAL A 142 -13.90 -3.09 15.22
CA VAL A 142 -13.21 -3.72 14.08
C VAL A 142 -13.53 -5.22 14.02
N LEU A 143 -14.01 -5.66 12.87
CA LEU A 143 -14.16 -7.06 12.48
C LEU A 143 -12.98 -7.43 11.56
N VAL A 144 -12.37 -8.59 11.78
CA VAL A 144 -11.19 -9.03 11.02
C VAL A 144 -11.48 -10.36 10.35
N CYS A 145 -11.27 -10.45 9.04
CA CYS A 145 -11.35 -11.70 8.29
C CYS A 145 -9.99 -12.00 7.65
N ASP A 146 -9.33 -13.04 8.11
CA ASP A 146 -8.08 -13.56 7.53
C ASP A 146 -7.99 -15.07 7.82
N PRO A 147 -8.58 -15.94 6.98
CA PRO A 147 -8.61 -17.37 7.23
C PRO A 147 -7.22 -18.01 7.38
N PRO A 148 -6.20 -17.68 6.55
CA PRO A 148 -4.85 -18.20 6.74
C PRO A 148 -4.21 -17.78 8.08
N ARG A 149 -4.49 -16.58 8.56
CA ARG A 149 -4.01 -16.11 9.86
C ARG A 149 -4.78 -16.76 11.01
N GLN A 150 -6.10 -16.87 10.88
CA GLN A 150 -6.96 -17.55 11.86
C GLN A 150 -6.49 -19.00 12.11
N ALA A 151 -6.10 -19.71 11.06
CA ALA A 151 -5.58 -21.08 11.20
C ALA A 151 -4.29 -21.16 12.03
N ARG A 152 -3.47 -20.10 12.00
CA ARG A 152 -2.21 -20.00 12.77
C ARG A 152 -2.39 -19.41 14.16
N GLU A 153 -3.43 -18.63 14.36
CA GLU A 153 -3.77 -17.89 15.58
C GLU A 153 -5.22 -18.22 16.00
N PRO A 154 -5.49 -19.47 16.45
CA PRO A 154 -6.86 -19.93 16.71
C PRO A 154 -7.57 -19.14 17.83
N ASP A 155 -6.81 -18.55 18.75
CA ASP A 155 -7.33 -17.70 19.84
C ASP A 155 -7.56 -16.24 19.39
N GLY A 156 -7.27 -15.91 18.13
CA GLY A 156 -7.47 -14.57 17.57
C GLY A 156 -8.95 -14.26 17.32
N GLU A 157 -9.30 -12.98 17.40
CA GLU A 157 -10.66 -12.50 17.13
C GLU A 157 -10.90 -12.36 15.62
N PHE A 158 -11.21 -13.47 14.94
CA PHE A 158 -11.54 -13.47 13.52
C PHE A 158 -13.02 -13.81 13.29
N VAL A 159 -13.57 -13.30 12.18
CA VAL A 159 -14.91 -13.61 11.73
C VAL A 159 -14.89 -14.13 10.29
N SER A 160 -15.94 -14.82 9.86
CA SER A 160 -16.09 -15.21 8.45
C SER A 160 -16.27 -13.99 7.55
N LEU A 161 -15.97 -14.13 6.27
CA LEU A 161 -16.16 -13.06 5.28
C LEU A 161 -17.64 -12.66 5.22
N GLU A 162 -18.54 -13.62 5.19
CA GLU A 162 -19.99 -13.42 5.11
C GLU A 162 -20.50 -12.60 6.31
N ARG A 163 -20.02 -12.92 7.51
CA ARG A 163 -20.36 -12.14 8.70
C ARG A 163 -19.83 -10.72 8.63
N LEU A 164 -18.57 -10.56 8.20
CA LEU A 164 -17.96 -9.24 8.04
C LEU A 164 -18.75 -8.38 7.04
N LEU A 165 -19.09 -8.93 5.87
CA LEU A 165 -19.85 -8.22 4.84
C LEU A 165 -21.26 -7.83 5.30
N ALA A 166 -21.89 -8.65 6.17
CA ALA A 166 -23.21 -8.38 6.71
C ALA A 166 -23.20 -7.33 7.84
N GLU A 167 -22.15 -7.25 8.65
CA GLU A 167 -22.11 -6.41 9.86
C GLU A 167 -21.30 -5.11 9.71
N ALA A 168 -20.34 -5.07 8.78
CA ALA A 168 -19.46 -3.90 8.63
C ALA A 168 -20.15 -2.75 7.87
N ASP A 169 -19.93 -1.53 8.34
CA ASP A 169 -20.31 -0.28 7.65
C ASP A 169 -19.22 0.19 6.69
N VAL A 170 -17.99 -0.21 6.96
CA VAL A 170 -16.79 0.08 6.17
C VAL A 170 -16.05 -1.22 5.91
N ILE A 171 -15.73 -1.50 4.66
CA ILE A 171 -14.98 -2.69 4.23
C ILE A 171 -13.67 -2.23 3.59
N SER A 172 -12.54 -2.66 4.16
CA SER A 172 -11.21 -2.36 3.64
C SER A 172 -10.46 -3.64 3.29
N LEU A 173 -10.01 -3.74 2.02
CA LEU A 173 -9.41 -4.95 1.46
C LEU A 173 -7.88 -4.84 1.45
N HIS A 174 -7.21 -5.85 2.03
CA HIS A 174 -5.75 -5.90 2.17
C HIS A 174 -5.19 -7.31 1.89
N THR A 175 -5.81 -8.03 0.96
CA THR A 175 -5.40 -9.38 0.58
C THR A 175 -4.42 -9.36 -0.60
N PRO A 176 -3.52 -10.35 -0.73
CA PRO A 176 -2.83 -10.61 -1.99
C PRO A 176 -3.84 -11.05 -3.07
N LEU A 177 -3.42 -11.12 -4.32
CA LEU A 177 -4.22 -11.70 -5.40
C LEU A 177 -3.84 -13.18 -5.59
N ASN A 178 -4.63 -14.06 -5.01
CA ASN A 178 -4.53 -15.50 -5.21
C ASN A 178 -5.62 -15.94 -6.20
N ARG A 179 -5.22 -16.61 -7.28
CA ARG A 179 -6.16 -17.14 -8.28
C ARG A 179 -6.69 -18.51 -7.90
N ASP A 180 -5.85 -19.29 -7.27
CA ASP A 180 -6.04 -20.70 -6.94
C ASP A 180 -5.69 -20.97 -5.48
N GLY A 181 -5.86 -22.22 -5.02
CA GLY A 181 -5.54 -22.65 -3.66
C GLY A 181 -6.77 -22.64 -2.74
N GLU A 182 -6.53 -22.85 -1.45
CA GLU A 182 -7.57 -22.98 -0.43
C GLU A 182 -8.35 -21.67 -0.19
N HIS A 183 -7.67 -20.54 -0.35
CA HIS A 183 -8.24 -19.21 -0.10
C HIS A 183 -8.02 -18.30 -1.31
N PRO A 184 -8.74 -18.51 -2.43
CA PRO A 184 -8.65 -17.64 -3.60
C PRO A 184 -9.23 -16.26 -3.28
N THR A 185 -8.57 -15.22 -3.78
CA THR A 185 -8.98 -13.83 -3.55
C THR A 185 -9.34 -13.09 -4.83
N ARG A 186 -9.15 -13.72 -6.00
CA ARG A 186 -9.64 -13.16 -7.25
C ARG A 186 -11.16 -13.09 -7.22
N HIS A 187 -11.71 -11.91 -7.46
CA HIS A 187 -13.15 -11.62 -7.35
C HIS A 187 -13.71 -12.08 -6.00
N LEU A 188 -12.94 -11.87 -4.92
CA LEU A 188 -13.41 -12.15 -3.56
C LEU A 188 -14.70 -11.40 -3.27
N LEU A 189 -14.82 -10.15 -3.79
CA LEU A 189 -16.08 -9.44 -3.90
C LEU A 189 -16.58 -9.57 -5.35
N ASP A 190 -17.29 -10.66 -5.61
CA ASP A 190 -18.01 -10.94 -6.84
C ASP A 190 -19.36 -10.22 -6.90
N GLU A 191 -20.08 -10.37 -8.01
CA GLU A 191 -21.39 -9.71 -8.20
C GLU A 191 -22.41 -10.04 -7.12
N PRO A 192 -22.61 -11.32 -6.68
CA PRO A 192 -23.52 -11.65 -5.59
C PRO A 192 -23.16 -10.98 -4.26
N ARG A 193 -21.87 -10.97 -3.87
CA ARG A 193 -21.41 -10.35 -2.63
C ARG A 193 -21.52 -8.83 -2.67
N LEU A 194 -21.18 -8.21 -3.81
CA LEU A 194 -21.35 -6.77 -4.00
C LEU A 194 -22.82 -6.36 -3.91
N ALA A 195 -23.73 -7.11 -4.54
CA ALA A 195 -25.18 -6.86 -4.50
C ALA A 195 -25.78 -7.06 -3.11
N ALA A 196 -25.16 -7.88 -2.25
CA ALA A 196 -25.61 -8.14 -0.89
C ALA A 196 -25.11 -7.10 0.14
N LEU A 197 -24.26 -6.16 -0.26
CA LEU A 197 -23.78 -5.10 0.64
C LEU A 197 -24.94 -4.19 1.06
N ARG A 198 -24.93 -3.77 2.32
CA ARG A 198 -25.96 -2.88 2.86
C ARG A 198 -25.87 -1.49 2.22
N PRO A 199 -27.01 -0.81 1.98
CA PRO A 199 -27.00 0.60 1.61
C PRO A 199 -26.18 1.43 2.61
N GLY A 200 -25.41 2.41 2.13
CA GLY A 200 -24.53 3.23 2.94
C GLY A 200 -23.19 2.57 3.31
N THR A 201 -22.90 1.35 2.81
CA THR A 201 -21.59 0.71 3.01
C THR A 201 -20.48 1.46 2.26
N TRP A 202 -19.32 1.59 2.91
CA TRP A 202 -18.10 2.12 2.30
C TRP A 202 -17.16 1.00 1.94
N LEU A 203 -16.62 1.02 0.71
CA LEU A 203 -15.68 0.04 0.21
C LEU A 203 -14.36 0.70 -0.16
N VAL A 204 -13.26 0.26 0.46
CA VAL A 204 -11.90 0.71 0.15
C VAL A 204 -11.08 -0.47 -0.36
N ASN A 205 -10.54 -0.35 -1.59
CA ASN A 205 -9.59 -1.33 -2.11
C ASN A 205 -8.24 -0.67 -2.41
N ALA A 206 -7.26 -0.93 -1.55
CA ALA A 206 -5.86 -0.54 -1.70
C ALA A 206 -4.94 -1.78 -1.69
N SER A 207 -5.45 -2.91 -2.20
CA SER A 207 -4.72 -4.19 -2.27
C SER A 207 -4.37 -4.59 -3.71
N ARG A 208 -5.28 -5.27 -4.40
CA ARG A 208 -5.19 -5.65 -5.82
C ARG A 208 -6.53 -5.43 -6.51
N GLY A 209 -6.53 -4.92 -7.74
CA GLY A 209 -7.74 -4.58 -8.47
C GLY A 209 -8.71 -5.75 -8.62
N ALA A 210 -8.20 -6.89 -9.06
CA ALA A 210 -8.99 -8.09 -9.29
C ALA A 210 -9.47 -8.83 -8.01
N VAL A 211 -9.27 -8.27 -6.83
CA VAL A 211 -9.94 -8.73 -5.59
C VAL A 211 -11.42 -8.37 -5.62
N VAL A 212 -11.76 -7.29 -6.30
CA VAL A 212 -13.14 -6.87 -6.59
C VAL A 212 -13.42 -7.07 -8.06
N ASP A 213 -14.56 -7.66 -8.42
CA ASP A 213 -15.05 -7.64 -9.79
C ASP A 213 -15.41 -6.20 -10.18
N ASN A 214 -14.50 -5.54 -10.88
CA ASN A 214 -14.63 -4.11 -11.24
C ASN A 214 -15.80 -3.88 -12.20
N GLN A 215 -16.14 -4.85 -13.05
CA GLN A 215 -17.28 -4.73 -13.97
C GLN A 215 -18.60 -4.84 -13.22
N ALA A 216 -18.70 -5.80 -12.29
CA ALA A 216 -19.89 -5.94 -11.43
C ALA A 216 -20.07 -4.72 -10.54
N LEU A 217 -18.99 -4.20 -9.91
CA LEU A 217 -19.04 -2.99 -9.12
C LEU A 217 -19.52 -1.78 -9.95
N ARG A 218 -19.01 -1.62 -11.18
CA ARG A 218 -19.46 -0.57 -12.07
C ARG A 218 -20.95 -0.66 -12.35
N ARG A 219 -21.46 -1.82 -12.79
CA ARG A 219 -22.89 -2.03 -13.05
C ARG A 219 -23.75 -1.71 -11.82
N LEU A 220 -23.30 -2.12 -10.64
CA LEU A 220 -24.02 -1.87 -9.39
C LEU A 220 -24.11 -0.36 -9.10
N LEU A 221 -23.02 0.38 -9.25
CA LEU A 221 -23.00 1.84 -9.06
C LEU A 221 -23.78 2.58 -10.16
N GLU A 222 -23.76 2.09 -11.39
CA GLU A 222 -24.62 2.59 -12.50
C GLU A 222 -26.12 2.40 -12.20
N GLY A 223 -26.43 1.30 -11.53
CA GLY A 223 -27.80 1.01 -11.05
C GLY A 223 -28.26 1.87 -9.86
N GLY A 224 -27.41 2.76 -9.35
CA GLY A 224 -27.75 3.65 -8.24
C GLY A 224 -27.61 3.03 -6.86
N ALA A 225 -26.77 2.00 -6.70
CA ALA A 225 -26.48 1.44 -5.38
C ALA A 225 -25.88 2.49 -4.45
N ASP A 226 -26.37 2.56 -3.22
CA ASP A 226 -25.89 3.48 -2.20
C ASP A 226 -24.63 2.94 -1.54
N LEU A 227 -23.50 3.08 -2.24
CA LEU A 227 -22.17 2.72 -1.76
C LEU A 227 -21.21 3.91 -1.94
N GLU A 228 -20.30 4.10 -0.96
CA GLU A 228 -19.15 4.97 -1.15
C GLU A 228 -17.91 4.13 -1.46
N VAL A 229 -17.24 4.43 -2.54
CA VAL A 229 -16.14 3.60 -3.04
C VAL A 229 -14.84 4.40 -3.16
N ALA A 230 -13.74 3.84 -2.64
CA ALA A 230 -12.38 4.33 -2.87
C ALA A 230 -11.53 3.20 -3.48
N LEU A 231 -11.00 3.41 -4.67
CA LEU A 231 -10.13 2.47 -5.37
C LEU A 231 -8.76 3.09 -5.65
N ASP A 232 -7.72 2.45 -5.13
CA ASP A 232 -6.34 2.72 -5.51
C ASP A 232 -5.85 1.76 -6.61
N VAL A 233 -6.49 0.61 -6.72
CA VAL A 233 -6.09 -0.50 -7.60
C VAL A 233 -7.23 -0.90 -8.53
N TRP A 234 -6.86 -1.32 -9.75
CA TRP A 234 -7.81 -1.54 -10.85
C TRP A 234 -7.61 -2.91 -11.49
N GLU A 235 -8.68 -3.56 -11.90
CA GLU A 235 -8.56 -4.75 -12.73
C GLU A 235 -8.09 -4.32 -14.13
N GLY A 236 -6.99 -4.93 -14.60
CA GLY A 236 -6.41 -4.61 -15.90
C GLY A 236 -5.41 -3.44 -15.94
N GLU A 237 -4.86 -3.01 -14.80
CA GLU A 237 -3.79 -1.99 -14.76
C GLU A 237 -2.69 -2.23 -15.81
N PRO A 238 -2.17 -1.16 -16.40
CA PRO A 238 -2.39 0.27 -16.14
C PRO A 238 -3.62 0.87 -16.84
N GLN A 239 -4.53 0.07 -17.36
CA GLN A 239 -5.75 0.49 -18.02
C GLN A 239 -6.92 0.51 -17.03
N ALA A 240 -7.00 1.56 -16.21
CA ALA A 240 -8.14 1.77 -15.31
C ALA A 240 -9.40 2.13 -16.13
N ASP A 241 -10.57 1.69 -15.65
CA ASP A 241 -11.87 2.00 -16.24
C ASP A 241 -12.30 3.43 -15.84
N PRO A 242 -12.41 4.40 -16.79
CA PRO A 242 -12.80 5.77 -16.47
C PRO A 242 -14.23 5.87 -15.95
N GLU A 243 -15.14 5.00 -16.41
CA GLU A 243 -16.54 5.01 -16.01
C GLU A 243 -16.71 4.54 -14.55
N LEU A 244 -15.93 3.53 -14.15
CA LEU A 244 -15.86 3.14 -12.75
C LEU A 244 -15.20 4.21 -11.90
N ALA A 245 -14.08 4.79 -12.36
CA ALA A 245 -13.38 5.86 -11.65
C ALA A 245 -14.28 7.09 -11.41
N ALA A 246 -15.12 7.43 -12.40
CA ALA A 246 -16.07 8.53 -12.28
C ALA A 246 -17.12 8.33 -11.16
N ARG A 247 -17.41 7.07 -10.79
CA ARG A 247 -18.38 6.70 -9.76
C ARG A 247 -17.77 6.47 -8.37
N CYS A 248 -16.44 6.38 -8.28
CA CYS A 248 -15.76 6.33 -7.00
C CYS A 248 -15.70 7.71 -6.35
N LEU A 249 -15.76 7.79 -5.03
CA LEU A 249 -15.48 9.02 -4.29
C LEU A 249 -14.00 9.37 -4.39
N ILE A 250 -13.13 8.39 -4.24
CA ILE A 250 -11.68 8.51 -4.42
C ILE A 250 -11.21 7.45 -5.42
N ALA A 251 -10.48 7.90 -6.45
CA ALA A 251 -9.87 7.06 -7.47
C ALA A 251 -8.40 7.46 -7.64
N THR A 252 -7.46 6.53 -7.46
CA THR A 252 -6.02 6.84 -7.51
C THR A 252 -5.25 5.78 -8.30
N PRO A 253 -4.06 6.10 -8.86
CA PRO A 253 -3.35 5.23 -9.80
C PRO A 253 -2.36 4.28 -9.11
N HIS A 254 -2.79 3.49 -8.14
CA HIS A 254 -1.98 2.50 -7.41
C HIS A 254 -0.78 3.15 -6.68
N ILE A 255 -1.09 4.14 -5.84
CA ILE A 255 -0.11 4.97 -5.11
C ILE A 255 -0.33 4.96 -3.58
N ALA A 256 -1.29 4.22 -3.07
CA ALA A 256 -1.60 4.20 -1.63
C ALA A 256 -0.36 3.98 -0.75
N GLY A 257 0.58 3.15 -1.20
CA GLY A 257 1.84 2.88 -0.50
C GLY A 257 3.02 3.79 -0.90
N TYR A 258 2.82 4.86 -1.66
CA TYR A 258 3.92 5.66 -2.23
C TYR A 258 4.46 6.74 -1.27
N SER A 259 4.66 6.39 0.02
CA SER A 259 5.39 7.25 0.95
C SER A 259 6.89 7.26 0.67
N LEU A 260 7.57 8.35 1.02
CA LEU A 260 9.03 8.45 0.92
C LEU A 260 9.70 7.42 1.84
N GLU A 261 9.25 7.35 3.10
CA GLU A 261 9.73 6.39 4.08
C GLU A 261 9.54 4.95 3.59
N GLY A 262 8.38 4.64 3.00
CA GLY A 262 8.10 3.31 2.45
C GLY A 262 9.04 2.92 1.31
N LYS A 263 9.30 3.85 0.40
CA LYS A 263 10.24 3.63 -0.71
C LYS A 263 11.67 3.41 -0.22
N LEU A 264 12.16 4.25 0.71
CA LEU A 264 13.51 4.13 1.29
C LEU A 264 13.65 2.85 2.12
N ARG A 265 12.62 2.51 2.91
CA ARG A 265 12.55 1.28 3.71
C ARG A 265 12.62 0.04 2.82
N GLY A 266 11.96 0.07 1.65
CA GLY A 266 12.05 -1.01 0.66
C GLY A 266 13.49 -1.27 0.23
N THR A 267 14.24 -0.23 -0.14
CA THR A 267 15.65 -0.35 -0.51
C THR A 267 16.52 -0.84 0.65
N ALA A 268 16.29 -0.31 1.86
CA ALA A 268 17.03 -0.71 3.07
C ALA A 268 16.82 -2.20 3.40
N GLN A 269 15.58 -2.70 3.34
CA GLN A 269 15.28 -4.12 3.60
C GLN A 269 15.96 -5.04 2.58
N ILE A 270 15.97 -4.65 1.30
CA ILE A 270 16.68 -5.43 0.28
C ILE A 270 18.19 -5.40 0.50
N TYR A 271 18.75 -4.28 0.94
CA TYR A 271 20.16 -4.22 1.32
C TYR A 271 20.48 -5.13 2.52
N GLN A 272 19.62 -5.15 3.54
CA GLN A 272 19.75 -6.05 4.69
C GLN A 272 19.75 -7.52 4.25
N ALA A 273 18.78 -7.90 3.41
CA ALA A 273 18.69 -9.26 2.87
C ALA A 273 19.92 -9.62 2.00
N TYR A 274 20.41 -8.68 1.20
CA TYR A 274 21.62 -8.84 0.42
C TYR A 274 22.84 -9.04 1.33
N CYS A 275 23.01 -8.24 2.38
CA CYS A 275 24.11 -8.38 3.33
C CYS A 275 24.07 -9.74 4.04
N ALA A 276 22.89 -10.18 4.48
CA ALA A 276 22.69 -11.50 5.07
C ALA A 276 23.06 -12.64 4.09
N TRP A 277 22.60 -12.55 2.84
CA TRP A 277 22.96 -13.53 1.79
C TRP A 277 24.46 -13.57 1.53
N ARG A 278 25.12 -12.40 1.57
CA ARG A 278 26.57 -12.28 1.36
C ARG A 278 27.41 -12.69 2.58
N GLY A 279 26.81 -12.79 3.77
CA GLY A 279 27.53 -12.96 5.03
C GLY A 279 28.36 -11.75 5.42
N ILE A 280 27.94 -10.54 5.08
CA ILE A 280 28.64 -9.27 5.39
C ILE A 280 27.80 -8.39 6.33
N ALA A 281 28.49 -7.53 7.11
CA ALA A 281 27.82 -6.59 7.98
C ALA A 281 27.14 -5.46 7.20
N GLU A 282 25.96 -5.02 7.68
CA GLU A 282 25.30 -3.79 7.22
C GLU A 282 26.15 -2.56 7.60
N ARG A 283 26.36 -1.64 6.67
CA ARG A 283 27.11 -0.40 6.89
C ARG A 283 26.24 0.83 6.87
N VAL A 284 25.07 0.74 6.26
CA VAL A 284 24.13 1.83 6.09
C VAL A 284 22.76 1.36 6.57
N SER A 285 22.12 2.15 7.40
CA SER A 285 20.77 1.92 7.91
C SER A 285 19.76 2.83 7.21
N LEU A 286 18.46 2.54 7.41
CA LEU A 286 17.40 3.43 6.94
C LEU A 286 17.52 4.84 7.52
N GLN A 287 17.95 4.97 8.78
CA GLN A 287 18.08 6.25 9.47
C GLN A 287 19.13 7.17 8.82
N ASP A 288 20.19 6.59 8.25
CA ASP A 288 21.26 7.35 7.61
C ASP A 288 20.82 8.00 6.29
N VAL A 289 19.73 7.54 5.69
CA VAL A 289 19.23 8.03 4.39
C VAL A 289 17.88 8.75 4.48
N LEU A 290 17.19 8.70 5.63
CA LEU A 290 15.92 9.39 5.82
C LEU A 290 16.16 10.90 5.93
N PRO A 291 15.55 11.71 5.03
CA PRO A 291 15.63 13.17 5.16
C PRO A 291 14.80 13.65 6.36
N GLU A 292 15.17 14.79 6.90
CA GLU A 292 14.38 15.47 7.94
C GLU A 292 12.93 15.66 7.51
N THR A 293 12.02 15.67 8.50
CA THR A 293 10.60 15.91 8.25
C THR A 293 10.36 17.36 7.86
N TRP A 294 9.50 17.61 6.87
CA TRP A 294 9.16 18.98 6.45
C TRP A 294 8.32 19.70 7.49
N LEU A 295 7.54 18.96 8.28
CA LEU A 295 6.75 19.45 9.39
C LEU A 295 7.38 18.94 10.68
N ALA A 296 8.03 19.83 11.43
CA ALA A 296 8.76 19.46 12.64
C ALA A 296 7.83 18.99 13.76
N GLY A 297 6.63 19.55 13.86
CA GLY A 297 5.62 19.15 14.83
C GLY A 297 4.38 20.04 14.79
N LEU A 298 3.35 19.58 15.52
CA LEU A 298 2.10 20.31 15.74
C LEU A 298 1.81 20.37 17.24
N GLN A 299 1.23 21.47 17.69
CA GLN A 299 0.73 21.62 19.04
C GLN A 299 -0.79 21.74 19.01
N LEU A 300 -1.47 20.84 19.72
CA LEU A 300 -2.91 20.89 19.92
C LEU A 300 -3.21 21.61 21.24
N ASN A 301 -4.09 22.61 21.21
CA ASN A 301 -4.50 23.32 22.42
C ASN A 301 -5.43 22.47 23.28
N PRO A 302 -5.47 22.68 24.61
CA PRO A 302 -6.46 22.11 25.49
C PRO A 302 -7.90 22.39 25.03
N GLY A 303 -8.77 21.38 25.06
CA GLY A 303 -10.16 21.48 24.58
C GLY A 303 -10.34 21.25 23.09
N CYS A 304 -9.27 20.91 22.36
CA CYS A 304 -9.38 20.47 20.97
C CYS A 304 -10.23 19.19 20.87
N ASP A 305 -11.20 19.21 19.97
CA ASP A 305 -12.03 18.04 19.67
C ASP A 305 -11.19 16.88 19.08
N PRO A 306 -11.29 15.64 19.61
CA PRO A 306 -10.48 14.51 19.13
C PRO A 306 -10.73 14.12 17.68
N ALA A 307 -11.96 14.25 17.16
CA ALA A 307 -12.27 13.93 15.77
C ALA A 307 -11.67 14.98 14.84
N TRP A 308 -11.77 16.26 15.22
CA TRP A 308 -11.09 17.35 14.51
C TRP A 308 -9.56 17.17 14.52
N ALA A 309 -8.99 16.78 15.67
CA ALA A 309 -7.56 16.52 15.79
C ALA A 309 -7.12 15.39 14.86
N LEU A 310 -7.85 14.26 14.85
CA LEU A 310 -7.61 13.13 13.94
C LEU A 310 -7.58 13.59 12.47
N ALA A 311 -8.62 14.30 12.03
CA ALA A 311 -8.72 14.79 10.67
C ALA A 311 -7.58 15.74 10.31
N THR A 312 -7.27 16.69 11.20
CA THR A 312 -6.19 17.68 11.01
C THR A 312 -4.83 17.01 10.91
N LEU A 313 -4.51 16.10 11.82
CA LEU A 313 -3.22 15.38 11.84
C LEU A 313 -3.03 14.52 10.58
N CYS A 314 -4.05 13.78 10.16
CA CYS A 314 -3.99 12.99 8.94
C CYS A 314 -3.75 13.89 7.72
N ARG A 315 -4.53 14.97 7.56
CA ARG A 315 -4.44 15.89 6.42
C ARG A 315 -3.18 16.73 6.40
N ALA A 316 -2.61 17.05 7.56
CA ALA A 316 -1.32 17.74 7.63
C ALA A 316 -0.19 16.92 6.97
N VAL A 317 -0.35 15.61 6.90
CA VAL A 317 0.62 14.69 6.29
C VAL A 317 0.19 14.27 4.89
N TYR A 318 -1.08 13.88 4.73
CA TYR A 318 -1.57 13.36 3.45
C TYR A 318 -3.10 13.50 3.28
N ASP A 319 -3.50 13.92 2.09
CA ASP A 319 -4.89 13.98 1.65
C ASP A 319 -5.04 13.35 0.26
N PRO A 320 -5.76 12.21 0.10
CA PRO A 320 -5.88 11.49 -1.17
C PRO A 320 -6.63 12.26 -2.26
N ARG A 321 -7.37 13.32 -1.91
CA ARG A 321 -8.13 14.11 -2.88
C ARG A 321 -7.26 14.81 -3.92
N SER A 322 -6.01 15.14 -3.56
CA SER A 322 -5.04 15.70 -4.51
C SER A 322 -4.64 14.68 -5.59
N ASP A 323 -4.44 13.43 -5.18
CA ASP A 323 -4.09 12.32 -6.08
C ASP A 323 -5.29 11.91 -6.92
N ASP A 324 -6.49 11.86 -6.34
CA ASP A 324 -7.75 11.65 -7.05
C ASP A 324 -7.94 12.68 -8.16
N ALA A 325 -7.79 13.96 -7.84
CA ALA A 325 -7.92 15.02 -8.82
C ALA A 325 -6.89 14.92 -9.97
N ALA A 326 -5.64 14.54 -9.66
CA ALA A 326 -4.61 14.31 -10.66
C ALA A 326 -4.93 13.10 -11.54
N PHE A 327 -5.40 12.00 -10.94
CA PHE A 327 -5.77 10.80 -11.66
C PHE A 327 -6.97 11.02 -12.59
N ARG A 328 -8.04 11.66 -12.12
CA ARG A 328 -9.22 11.98 -12.96
C ARG A 328 -8.84 12.81 -14.18
N ARG A 329 -7.96 13.83 -14.03
CA ARG A 329 -7.45 14.59 -15.17
C ARG A 329 -6.70 13.73 -16.19
N SER A 330 -6.07 12.64 -15.75
CA SER A 330 -5.31 11.73 -16.61
C SER A 330 -6.17 10.70 -17.36
N LEU A 331 -7.43 10.52 -16.99
CA LEU A 331 -8.35 9.56 -17.61
C LEU A 331 -8.99 10.06 -18.92
N THR A 332 -8.36 11.00 -19.61
CA THR A 332 -8.80 11.57 -20.88
C THR A 332 -8.03 10.97 -22.06
N GLY A 333 -8.59 11.11 -23.26
CA GLY A 333 -7.94 10.60 -24.48
C GLY A 333 -8.19 9.11 -24.72
N ASP A 334 -7.39 8.53 -25.61
CA ASP A 334 -7.48 7.12 -25.95
C ASP A 334 -6.85 6.19 -24.88
N SER A 335 -7.00 4.89 -25.07
CA SER A 335 -6.47 3.88 -24.12
C SER A 335 -4.95 3.94 -23.97
N ALA A 336 -4.21 4.24 -25.04
CA ALA A 336 -2.75 4.32 -24.98
C ALA A 336 -2.31 5.55 -24.16
N THR A 337 -2.95 6.68 -24.39
CA THR A 337 -2.73 7.94 -23.63
C THR A 337 -3.01 7.74 -22.14
N ARG A 338 -4.14 7.12 -21.78
CA ARG A 338 -4.48 6.85 -20.38
C ARG A 338 -3.49 5.91 -19.69
N ARG A 339 -3.04 4.86 -20.38
CA ARG A 339 -2.00 3.94 -19.85
C ARG A 339 -0.68 4.67 -19.57
N ALA A 340 -0.24 5.48 -20.52
CA ALA A 340 0.98 6.27 -20.36
C ALA A 340 0.85 7.27 -19.20
N ALA A 341 -0.30 7.90 -19.05
CA ALA A 341 -0.57 8.85 -17.97
C ALA A 341 -0.64 8.15 -16.60
N PHE A 342 -1.22 6.95 -16.51
CA PHE A 342 -1.20 6.13 -15.29
C PHE A 342 0.23 5.84 -14.82
N ASP A 343 1.09 5.36 -15.74
CA ASP A 343 2.49 5.08 -15.45
C ASP A 343 3.26 6.37 -15.11
N ALA A 344 2.98 7.49 -15.78
CA ALA A 344 3.62 8.78 -15.51
C ALA A 344 3.30 9.33 -14.11
N LEU A 345 2.03 9.25 -13.67
CA LEU A 345 1.62 9.66 -12.32
C LEU A 345 2.37 8.87 -11.24
N ARG A 346 2.60 7.58 -11.47
CA ARG A 346 3.36 6.73 -10.55
C ARG A 346 4.86 7.01 -10.61
N LYS A 347 5.41 7.18 -11.81
CA LYS A 347 6.85 7.45 -12.03
C LYS A 347 7.26 8.79 -11.41
N HIS A 348 6.46 9.83 -11.59
CA HIS A 348 6.72 11.19 -11.13
C HIS A 348 5.96 11.56 -9.86
N TYR A 349 5.54 10.55 -9.07
CA TYR A 349 4.79 10.77 -7.84
C TYR A 349 5.58 11.66 -6.88
N PRO A 350 4.98 12.77 -6.42
CA PRO A 350 5.67 13.70 -5.52
C PRO A 350 6.01 13.03 -4.18
N PRO A 351 7.06 13.45 -3.49
CA PRO A 351 7.38 12.95 -2.16
C PRO A 351 6.20 13.15 -1.20
N ARG A 352 5.77 12.07 -0.54
CA ARG A 352 4.74 12.07 0.50
C ARG A 352 5.33 11.44 1.75
N ARG A 353 5.10 12.07 2.91
CA ARG A 353 5.61 11.59 4.20
C ARG A 353 4.59 10.68 4.88
N GLU A 354 5.06 9.87 5.84
CA GLU A 354 4.20 9.08 6.73
C GLU A 354 3.93 9.85 8.02
N ILE A 355 2.74 9.65 8.63
CA ILE A 355 2.36 10.33 9.88
C ILE A 355 3.25 9.95 11.07
N THR A 356 3.90 8.79 11.00
CA THR A 356 4.82 8.29 12.05
C THR A 356 6.02 9.22 12.30
N GLY A 357 6.37 10.08 11.36
CA GLY A 357 7.41 11.10 11.51
C GLY A 357 6.94 12.39 12.18
N LEU A 358 5.63 12.56 12.37
CA LEU A 358 5.05 13.78 12.93
C LEU A 358 5.15 13.80 14.46
N ARG A 359 5.65 14.90 15.03
CA ARG A 359 5.64 15.14 16.48
C ARG A 359 4.39 15.93 16.85
N VAL A 360 3.64 15.49 17.88
CA VAL A 360 2.40 16.14 18.29
C VAL A 360 2.40 16.37 19.79
N ALA A 361 2.32 17.63 20.21
CA ALA A 361 2.11 18.02 21.60
C ALA A 361 0.60 18.11 21.88
N THR A 362 0.13 17.45 22.95
CA THR A 362 -1.32 17.34 23.28
C THR A 362 -1.71 18.06 24.54
N GLY A 363 -0.77 18.77 25.20
CA GLY A 363 -1.02 19.38 26.52
C GLY A 363 -1.42 18.38 27.61
N GLY A 364 -1.09 17.08 27.44
CA GLY A 364 -1.37 16.04 28.44
C GLY A 364 -2.81 15.48 28.40
N GLN A 365 -3.65 15.89 27.47
CA GLN A 365 -5.04 15.40 27.37
C GLN A 365 -5.09 13.92 26.92
N ALA A 366 -5.74 13.07 27.72
CA ALA A 366 -5.76 11.62 27.52
C ALA A 366 -6.39 11.21 26.17
N GLU A 367 -7.47 11.87 25.75
CA GLU A 367 -8.15 11.57 24.49
C GLU A 367 -7.30 11.94 23.27
N LEU A 368 -6.65 13.11 23.29
CA LEU A 368 -5.72 13.51 22.24
C LEU A 368 -4.47 12.61 22.21
N LEU A 369 -3.97 12.20 23.37
CA LEU A 369 -2.89 11.21 23.46
C LEU A 369 -3.29 9.87 22.85
N ARG A 370 -4.54 9.43 23.04
CA ARG A 370 -5.06 8.21 22.40
C ARG A 370 -5.01 8.33 20.88
N VAL A 371 -5.50 9.44 20.31
CA VAL A 371 -5.45 9.70 18.87
C VAL A 371 -4.02 9.68 18.34
N VAL A 372 -3.12 10.41 18.98
CA VAL A 372 -1.70 10.50 18.57
C VAL A 372 -1.02 9.14 18.62
N ARG A 373 -1.24 8.37 19.70
CA ARG A 373 -0.68 7.01 19.84
C ARG A 373 -1.24 6.04 18.82
N ALA A 374 -2.55 6.07 18.60
CA ALA A 374 -3.20 5.22 17.59
C ALA A 374 -2.66 5.50 16.19
N LEU A 375 -2.47 6.76 15.84
CA LEU A 375 -1.84 7.16 14.57
C LEU A 375 -0.36 6.79 14.49
N GLY A 376 0.28 6.40 15.60
CA GLY A 376 1.72 6.16 15.65
C GLY A 376 2.56 7.42 15.41
N ALA A 377 1.94 8.61 15.50
CA ALA A 377 2.67 9.85 15.58
C ALA A 377 3.50 9.84 16.84
N LEU A 378 4.76 10.24 16.76
CA LEU A 378 5.63 10.31 17.93
C LEU A 378 5.02 11.34 18.86
N GLY A 379 4.46 10.87 19.99
CA GLY A 379 4.05 11.78 21.06
C GLY A 379 5.23 12.68 21.37
N ALA A 380 5.06 13.98 21.19
CA ALA A 380 6.08 14.90 21.63
C ALA A 380 6.31 14.60 23.11
N GLN A 381 7.51 14.25 23.48
CA GLN A 381 7.92 14.50 24.86
C GLN A 381 7.56 15.95 25.11
N LEU A 382 6.66 16.17 26.05
CA LEU A 382 6.31 17.48 26.54
C LEU A 382 7.62 18.18 26.93
N VAL A 383 7.99 19.21 26.20
CA VAL A 383 8.98 20.19 26.65
C VAL A 383 8.24 21.18 27.49
#